data_0f96868ed8e0c56e332525c6d1a1b63c
#
_entry.id   0f96868ed8e0c56e332525c6d1a1b63c
#
_cell.length_a   1.000
_cell.length_b   1.000
_cell.length_c   1.000
_cell.angle_alpha   90.00
_cell.angle_beta   90.00
_cell.angle_gamma   90.00
#
_symmetry.space_group_name_H-M   'P 1'
#
loop_
_entity.id
_entity.type
_entity.pdbx_description
1 polymer ?
#
loop_
_entity_poly.entity_id
_entity_poly.type
_entity_poly.pdbx_seq_one_letter_code
_entity_poly.pdbx_strand_id
1 'polypeptide(L)'
;MLFPSATGDHLDAEDAGLVKAVEPLLLAGRLRVAAIDTINRRAWSNSDVSIEEQARQQALYSTFLEEEVVPRVRAGSPDPDVRIAVAGASFGAFHASNAFFRRPDLFDALVAMSGFFDLAPNFLRGYSDDNCYYNNPARYLPRREGEYLDRRRDDTSVYLVTARGPYEMPDSSFGLSSILSSKGIPHTLDIWGTDVTHEPVWWRKMLAHAAERLGW
;
A
#
# COMPACT_ATOMS: atom_id res chain seq x y z
N MET A 1 8.34 -4.78 1.37
CA MET A 1 7.49 -5.00 2.55
C MET A 1 6.09 -5.37 2.07
N LEU A 2 5.50 -6.44 2.62
CA LEU A 2 4.13 -6.86 2.30
C LEU A 2 3.18 -6.52 3.46
N PHE A 3 2.14 -5.74 3.14
CA PHE A 3 1.08 -5.36 4.07
C PHE A 3 -0.07 -6.36 3.97
N PRO A 4 -0.58 -6.88 5.11
CA PRO A 4 -1.68 -7.84 5.11
C PRO A 4 -3.01 -7.19 4.71
N SER A 5 -3.93 -8.01 4.23
CA SER A 5 -5.30 -7.59 3.95
C SER A 5 -6.12 -7.45 5.23
N ALA A 6 -7.22 -6.71 5.19
CA ALA A 6 -8.21 -6.57 6.27
C ALA A 6 -7.61 -6.60 7.69
N THR A 7 -7.91 -7.65 8.47
CA THR A 7 -7.43 -7.86 9.84
C THR A 7 -6.34 -8.93 9.92
N GLY A 8 -5.63 -9.19 8.81
CA GLY A 8 -4.52 -10.13 8.74
C GLY A 8 -3.35 -9.72 9.64
N ASP A 9 -2.38 -10.60 9.74
CA ASP A 9 -1.12 -10.37 10.44
C ASP A 9 0.07 -10.67 9.51
N HIS A 10 1.27 -10.76 10.04
CA HIS A 10 2.47 -11.04 9.25
C HIS A 10 2.45 -12.40 8.54
N LEU A 11 1.60 -13.35 8.95
CA LEU A 11 1.44 -14.65 8.29
C LEU A 11 0.52 -14.55 7.05
N ASP A 12 -0.35 -13.53 6.98
CA ASP A 12 -1.32 -13.32 5.88
C ASP A 12 -0.64 -13.35 4.49
N ALA A 13 0.58 -12.83 4.39
CA ALA A 13 1.33 -12.82 3.14
C ALA A 13 1.72 -14.24 2.65
N GLU A 14 1.99 -15.17 3.56
CA GLU A 14 2.26 -16.58 3.25
C GLU A 14 0.95 -17.34 3.01
N ASP A 15 -0.02 -17.20 3.89
CA ASP A 15 -1.32 -17.87 3.81
C ASP A 15 -2.08 -17.47 2.53
N ALA A 16 -2.05 -16.20 2.16
CA ALA A 16 -2.57 -15.71 0.89
C ALA A 16 -1.73 -16.13 -0.32
N GLY A 17 -0.55 -16.73 -0.11
CA GLY A 17 0.37 -17.17 -1.16
C GLY A 17 1.09 -16.03 -1.90
N LEU A 18 1.15 -14.84 -1.34
CA LEU A 18 1.84 -13.69 -1.94
C LEU A 18 3.36 -13.89 -1.95
N VAL A 19 3.92 -14.48 -0.88
CA VAL A 19 5.34 -14.84 -0.83
C VAL A 19 5.66 -15.88 -1.92
N LYS A 20 4.81 -16.89 -2.10
CA LYS A 20 4.93 -17.90 -3.16
C LYS A 20 4.88 -17.29 -4.56
N ALA A 21 4.08 -16.25 -4.75
CA ALA A 21 3.94 -15.58 -6.05
C ALA A 21 5.24 -14.91 -6.53
N VAL A 22 6.12 -14.53 -5.62
CA VAL A 22 7.44 -13.93 -5.91
C VAL A 22 8.61 -14.85 -5.60
N GLU A 23 8.36 -16.12 -5.30
CA GLU A 23 9.40 -17.12 -4.97
C GLU A 23 10.55 -17.19 -6.00
N PRO A 24 10.32 -17.13 -7.33
CA PRO A 24 11.42 -17.13 -8.29
C PRO A 24 12.41 -15.97 -8.07
N LEU A 25 11.92 -14.80 -7.65
CA LEU A 25 12.77 -13.64 -7.35
C LEU A 25 13.53 -13.80 -6.04
N LEU A 26 12.90 -14.46 -5.04
CA LEU A 26 13.54 -14.79 -3.77
C LEU A 26 14.69 -15.80 -3.99
N LEU A 27 14.43 -16.86 -4.74
CA LEU A 27 15.43 -17.89 -5.06
C LEU A 27 16.58 -17.34 -5.90
N ALA A 28 16.31 -16.38 -6.76
CA ALA A 28 17.34 -15.67 -7.54
C ALA A 28 18.13 -14.63 -6.73
N GLY A 29 17.79 -14.41 -5.45
CA GLY A 29 18.41 -13.40 -4.60
C GLY A 29 18.12 -11.95 -5.02
N ARG A 30 17.14 -11.73 -5.90
CA ARG A 30 16.77 -10.40 -6.44
C ARG A 30 15.85 -9.63 -5.51
N LEU A 31 15.13 -10.32 -4.64
CA LEU A 31 14.15 -9.76 -3.73
C LEU A 31 14.29 -10.39 -2.34
N ARG A 32 13.95 -9.63 -1.31
CA ARG A 32 13.68 -10.11 0.04
C ARG A 32 12.28 -9.66 0.44
N VAL A 33 11.58 -10.49 1.19
CA VAL A 33 10.23 -10.16 1.70
C VAL A 33 10.31 -9.92 3.20
N ALA A 34 9.73 -8.81 3.63
CA ALA A 34 9.37 -8.54 5.01
C ALA A 34 7.85 -8.45 5.09
N ALA A 35 7.23 -9.47 5.64
CA ALA A 35 5.80 -9.47 5.95
C ALA A 35 5.59 -8.81 7.32
N ILE A 36 4.62 -7.93 7.42
CA ILE A 36 4.38 -7.10 8.60
C ILE A 36 2.94 -7.25 9.12
N ASP A 37 2.72 -6.92 10.37
CA ASP A 37 1.39 -6.88 10.97
C ASP A 37 0.60 -5.66 10.53
N THR A 38 -0.73 -5.69 10.72
CA THR A 38 -1.60 -4.53 10.56
C THR A 38 -2.13 -4.02 11.90
N ILE A 39 -2.50 -2.74 11.90
CA ILE A 39 -3.17 -2.08 13.04
C ILE A 39 -4.71 -2.20 12.99
N ASN A 40 -5.28 -2.74 11.92
CA ASN A 40 -6.72 -2.63 11.65
C ASN A 40 -7.61 -3.14 12.79
N ARG A 41 -7.20 -4.20 13.51
CA ARG A 41 -7.94 -4.69 14.68
C ARG A 41 -8.05 -3.69 15.83
N ARG A 42 -7.17 -2.68 15.87
CA ARG A 42 -7.17 -1.58 16.86
C ARG A 42 -7.62 -0.26 16.26
N ALA A 43 -7.62 -0.14 14.92
CA ALA A 43 -8.02 1.05 14.18
C ALA A 43 -9.33 0.80 13.41
N TRP A 44 -9.28 0.79 12.09
CA TRP A 44 -10.44 0.87 11.20
C TRP A 44 -11.43 -0.30 11.26
N SER A 45 -11.03 -1.45 11.79
CA SER A 45 -11.91 -2.61 12.02
C SER A 45 -12.42 -2.71 13.47
N ASN A 46 -12.08 -1.75 14.33
CA ASN A 46 -12.53 -1.71 15.72
C ASN A 46 -13.71 -0.76 15.88
N SER A 47 -14.92 -1.32 15.90
CA SER A 47 -16.15 -0.55 16.11
C SER A 47 -16.38 -0.11 17.57
N ASP A 48 -15.58 -0.61 18.52
CA ASP A 48 -15.76 -0.38 19.96
C ASP A 48 -15.10 0.94 20.42
N VAL A 49 -14.29 1.57 19.55
CA VAL A 49 -13.63 2.84 19.83
C VAL A 49 -14.11 3.92 18.90
N SER A 50 -13.91 5.19 19.30
CA SER A 50 -14.28 6.34 18.49
C SER A 50 -13.44 6.42 17.20
N ILE A 51 -13.94 7.14 16.19
CA ILE A 51 -13.19 7.37 14.94
C ILE A 51 -11.91 8.16 15.22
N GLU A 52 -11.93 9.07 16.18
CA GLU A 52 -10.75 9.77 16.67
C GLU A 52 -9.67 8.80 17.16
N GLU A 53 -10.05 7.81 17.97
CA GLU A 53 -9.12 6.81 18.45
C GLU A 53 -8.62 5.89 17.31
N GLN A 54 -9.51 5.50 16.39
CA GLN A 54 -9.09 4.75 15.19
C GLN A 54 -8.04 5.51 14.38
N ALA A 55 -8.25 6.81 14.16
CA ALA A 55 -7.31 7.68 13.45
C ALA A 55 -5.98 7.84 14.21
N ARG A 56 -6.04 7.98 15.55
CA ARG A 56 -4.85 8.03 16.40
C ARG A 56 -4.04 6.74 16.33
N GLN A 57 -4.68 5.57 16.35
CA GLN A 57 -4.03 4.28 16.19
C GLN A 57 -3.37 4.14 14.81
N GLN A 58 -4.01 4.61 13.75
CA GLN A 58 -3.42 4.65 12.42
C GLN A 58 -2.18 5.54 12.38
N ALA A 59 -2.20 6.70 13.02
CA ALA A 59 -1.04 7.61 13.08
C ALA A 59 0.13 6.97 13.82
N LEU A 60 -0.12 6.32 14.97
CA LEU A 60 0.89 5.56 15.72
C LEU A 60 1.49 4.42 14.89
N TYR A 61 0.66 3.72 14.12
CA TYR A 61 1.13 2.67 13.23
C TYR A 61 2.04 3.22 12.13
N SER A 62 1.71 4.37 11.56
CA SER A 62 2.57 5.00 10.56
C SER A 62 3.93 5.37 11.16
N THR A 63 3.96 5.95 12.36
CA THR A 63 5.21 6.24 13.09
C THR A 63 6.01 4.96 13.38
N PHE A 64 5.36 3.90 13.85
CA PHE A 64 6.01 2.60 14.07
C PHE A 64 6.66 2.03 12.80
N LEU A 65 5.96 2.10 11.67
CA LEU A 65 6.53 1.68 10.38
C LEU A 65 7.78 2.48 10.01
N GLU A 66 7.73 3.78 10.22
CA GLU A 66 8.79 4.71 9.84
C GLU A 66 10.01 4.61 10.75
N GLU A 67 9.81 4.51 12.06
CA GLU A 67 10.87 4.61 13.07
C GLU A 67 11.42 3.26 13.56
N GLU A 68 10.65 2.18 13.44
CA GLU A 68 11.05 0.87 13.92
C GLU A 68 11.14 -0.18 12.81
N VAL A 69 10.08 -0.33 11.98
CA VAL A 69 10.04 -1.40 10.98
C VAL A 69 11.04 -1.16 9.85
N VAL A 70 11.05 0.04 9.27
CA VAL A 70 11.98 0.36 8.15
C VAL A 70 13.45 0.25 8.58
N PRO A 71 13.89 0.80 9.72
CA PRO A 71 15.25 0.58 10.20
C PRO A 71 15.58 -0.90 10.41
N ARG A 72 14.63 -1.70 10.92
CA ARG A 72 14.82 -3.13 11.12
C ARG A 72 14.96 -3.90 9.81
N VAL A 73 14.16 -3.54 8.81
CA VAL A 73 14.24 -4.13 7.45
C VAL A 73 15.60 -3.80 6.82
N ARG A 74 16.06 -2.56 6.93
CA ARG A 74 17.38 -2.13 6.44
C ARG A 74 18.52 -2.85 7.15
N ALA A 75 18.48 -2.94 8.47
CA ALA A 75 19.49 -3.65 9.26
C ALA A 75 19.56 -5.16 8.94
N GLY A 76 18.49 -5.74 8.43
CA GLY A 76 18.46 -7.13 7.94
C GLY A 76 19.01 -7.31 6.53
N SER A 77 19.32 -6.23 5.81
CA SER A 77 19.92 -6.26 4.48
C SER A 77 21.45 -6.21 4.54
N PRO A 78 22.18 -6.93 3.68
CA PRO A 78 23.62 -6.74 3.51
C PRO A 78 23.96 -5.41 2.83
N ASP A 79 23.00 -4.79 2.13
CA ASP A 79 23.13 -3.48 1.52
C ASP A 79 22.44 -2.43 2.41
N PRO A 80 23.18 -1.47 2.98
CA PRO A 80 22.61 -0.40 3.81
C PRO A 80 21.70 0.55 3.02
N ASP A 81 21.92 0.67 1.70
CA ASP A 81 21.17 1.53 0.80
C ASP A 81 20.05 0.78 0.06
N VAL A 82 19.64 -0.38 0.59
CA VAL A 82 18.60 -1.21 -0.02
C VAL A 82 17.34 -0.41 -0.31
N ARG A 83 16.88 -0.49 -1.55
CA ARG A 83 15.59 0.07 -1.96
C ARG A 83 14.45 -0.73 -1.37
N ILE A 84 13.43 -0.04 -0.86
CA ILE A 84 12.27 -0.66 -0.24
C ILE A 84 11.03 -0.44 -1.09
N ALA A 85 10.52 -1.54 -1.64
CA ALA A 85 9.19 -1.58 -2.22
C ALA A 85 8.14 -1.92 -1.17
N VAL A 86 6.96 -1.32 -1.26
CA VAL A 86 5.79 -1.66 -0.46
C VAL A 86 4.69 -2.23 -1.34
N ALA A 87 4.06 -3.29 -0.88
CA ALA A 87 2.96 -3.93 -1.61
C ALA A 87 1.87 -4.43 -0.66
N GLY A 88 0.64 -4.50 -1.16
CA GLY A 88 -0.47 -5.06 -0.42
C GLY A 88 -1.74 -5.16 -1.26
N ALA A 89 -2.71 -5.92 -0.77
CA ALA A 89 -4.02 -6.07 -1.38
C ALA A 89 -5.12 -5.56 -0.44
N SER A 90 -6.21 -5.03 -1.01
CA SER A 90 -7.35 -4.54 -0.22
C SER A 90 -6.91 -3.48 0.82
N PHE A 91 -7.13 -3.72 2.11
CA PHE A 91 -6.60 -2.85 3.19
C PHE A 91 -5.07 -2.74 3.17
N GLY A 92 -4.38 -3.81 2.79
CA GLY A 92 -2.93 -3.79 2.62
C GLY A 92 -2.48 -2.81 1.53
N ALA A 93 -3.26 -2.66 0.47
CA ALA A 93 -2.99 -1.65 -0.57
C ALA A 93 -3.14 -0.22 -0.04
N PHE A 94 -4.14 0.02 0.84
CA PHE A 94 -4.27 1.30 1.54
C PHE A 94 -3.04 1.59 2.40
N HIS A 95 -2.62 0.65 3.26
CA HIS A 95 -1.47 0.83 4.14
C HIS A 95 -0.16 1.02 3.35
N ALA A 96 0.06 0.20 2.32
CA ALA A 96 1.21 0.34 1.43
C ALA A 96 1.25 1.72 0.76
N SER A 97 0.11 2.16 0.22
CA SER A 97 -0.01 3.48 -0.42
C SER A 97 0.20 4.62 0.58
N ASN A 98 -0.39 4.51 1.78
CA ASN A 98 -0.21 5.53 2.82
C ASN A 98 1.26 5.63 3.25
N ALA A 99 1.94 4.52 3.51
CA ALA A 99 3.37 4.50 3.84
C ALA A 99 4.20 5.11 2.71
N PHE A 100 3.98 4.66 1.47
CA PHE A 100 4.69 5.13 0.29
C PHE A 100 4.55 6.63 0.09
N PHE A 101 3.34 7.17 0.09
CA PHE A 101 3.12 8.59 -0.16
C PHE A 101 3.45 9.49 1.03
N ARG A 102 3.44 9.00 2.27
CA ARG A 102 3.89 9.78 3.43
C ARG A 102 5.39 10.03 3.43
N ARG A 103 6.19 9.02 3.07
CA ARG A 103 7.65 9.02 3.20
C ARG A 103 8.34 8.74 1.87
N PRO A 104 8.46 9.79 1.01
CA PRO A 104 9.16 9.67 -0.26
C PRO A 104 10.66 9.36 -0.12
N ASP A 105 11.20 9.54 1.07
CA ASP A 105 12.59 9.25 1.43
C ASP A 105 12.84 7.81 1.88
N LEU A 106 11.78 7.03 2.16
CA LEU A 106 11.91 5.67 2.67
C LEU A 106 11.54 4.58 1.66
N PHE A 107 10.66 4.90 0.71
CA PHE A 107 10.06 3.90 -0.18
C PHE A 107 10.19 4.31 -1.65
N ASP A 108 10.63 3.36 -2.47
CA ASP A 108 10.97 3.57 -3.89
C ASP A 108 9.94 3.01 -4.85
N ALA A 109 9.16 2.01 -4.43
CA ALA A 109 8.14 1.39 -5.27
C ALA A 109 6.87 1.04 -4.48
N LEU A 110 5.73 1.12 -5.18
CA LEU A 110 4.41 0.75 -4.67
C LEU A 110 3.74 -0.23 -5.63
N VAL A 111 3.26 -1.35 -5.09
CA VAL A 111 2.31 -2.25 -5.76
C VAL A 111 1.03 -2.30 -4.93
N ALA A 112 -0.03 -1.67 -5.43
CA ALA A 112 -1.33 -1.63 -4.75
C ALA A 112 -2.37 -2.43 -5.53
N MET A 113 -2.85 -3.52 -4.92
CA MET A 113 -3.75 -4.50 -5.56
C MET A 113 -5.14 -4.39 -4.97
N SER A 114 -6.17 -4.21 -5.82
CA SER A 114 -7.59 -4.21 -5.42
C SER A 114 -7.87 -3.32 -4.21
N GLY A 115 -7.23 -2.15 -4.14
CA GLY A 115 -7.23 -1.27 -2.97
C GLY A 115 -8.33 -0.21 -2.98
N PHE A 116 -8.51 0.39 -1.82
CA PHE A 116 -9.17 1.69 -1.67
C PHE A 116 -8.15 2.70 -1.13
N PHE A 117 -8.36 4.00 -1.41
CA PHE A 117 -7.34 5.01 -1.15
C PHE A 117 -7.91 6.30 -0.51
N ASP A 118 -9.21 6.33 -0.24
CA ASP A 118 -9.90 7.36 0.55
C ASP A 118 -10.67 6.71 1.70
N LEU A 119 -10.34 7.07 2.93
CA LEU A 119 -11.03 6.59 4.13
C LEU A 119 -12.40 7.25 4.32
N ALA A 120 -12.62 8.43 3.75
CA ALA A 120 -13.79 9.24 4.06
C ALA A 120 -15.13 8.57 3.76
N PRO A 121 -15.33 7.89 2.62
CA PRO A 121 -16.63 7.32 2.29
C PRO A 121 -17.09 6.24 3.26
N ASN A 122 -16.15 5.41 3.75
CA ASN A 122 -16.52 4.19 4.46
C ASN A 122 -16.16 4.19 5.95
N PHE A 123 -15.15 4.97 6.36
CA PHE A 123 -14.59 4.88 7.71
C PHE A 123 -14.78 6.14 8.52
N LEU A 124 -14.67 7.34 7.93
CA LEU A 124 -14.61 8.58 8.72
C LEU A 124 -15.96 9.12 9.14
N ARG A 125 -17.08 8.74 8.51
CA ARG A 125 -18.45 9.18 8.87
C ARG A 125 -18.57 10.69 9.10
N GLY A 126 -17.83 11.50 8.33
CA GLY A 126 -17.78 12.93 8.47
C GLY A 126 -16.78 13.49 9.52
N TYR A 127 -16.11 12.61 10.28
CA TYR A 127 -15.03 13.02 11.18
C TYR A 127 -13.78 13.45 10.39
N SER A 128 -13.08 14.45 10.91
CA SER A 128 -11.81 14.93 10.33
C SER A 128 -10.93 15.54 11.41
N ASP A 129 -9.68 15.09 11.43
CA ASP A 129 -8.59 15.69 12.20
C ASP A 129 -7.27 15.54 11.43
N ASP A 130 -6.16 15.97 12.01
CA ASP A 130 -4.85 15.84 11.40
C ASP A 130 -4.43 14.36 11.21
N ASN A 131 -4.81 13.47 12.12
CA ASN A 131 -4.52 12.03 11.99
C ASN A 131 -5.24 11.43 10.79
N CYS A 132 -6.51 11.79 10.58
CA CYS A 132 -7.28 11.40 9.40
C CYS A 132 -6.68 11.99 8.12
N TYR A 133 -6.34 13.29 8.15
CA TYR A 133 -5.84 13.98 6.97
C TYR A 133 -4.49 13.41 6.51
N TYR A 134 -3.51 13.33 7.40
CA TYR A 134 -2.15 12.86 7.07
C TYR A 134 -2.02 11.34 6.89
N ASN A 135 -3.07 10.59 7.12
CA ASN A 135 -3.15 9.14 6.86
C ASN A 135 -4.19 8.79 5.79
N ASN A 136 -4.54 9.73 4.92
CA ASN A 136 -5.47 9.50 3.82
C ASN A 136 -4.89 10.07 2.50
N PRO A 137 -4.22 9.26 1.68
CA PRO A 137 -3.55 9.70 0.45
C PRO A 137 -4.44 10.55 -0.46
N ALA A 138 -5.70 10.16 -0.65
CA ALA A 138 -6.63 10.92 -1.48
C ALA A 138 -6.90 12.36 -0.96
N ARG A 139 -6.64 12.64 0.31
CA ARG A 139 -6.86 13.94 0.92
C ARG A 139 -5.65 14.86 0.89
N TYR A 140 -4.44 14.34 1.17
CA TYR A 140 -3.27 15.19 1.23
C TYR A 140 -2.51 15.30 -0.10
N LEU A 141 -2.50 14.27 -0.95
CA LEU A 141 -1.79 14.30 -2.23
C LEU A 141 -2.18 15.47 -3.12
N PRO A 142 -3.48 15.82 -3.28
CA PRO A 142 -3.87 16.96 -4.11
C PRO A 142 -3.23 18.29 -3.68
N ARG A 143 -2.80 18.41 -2.41
CA ARG A 143 -2.18 19.63 -1.86
C ARG A 143 -0.66 19.57 -1.76
N ARG A 144 -0.03 18.45 -2.16
CA ARG A 144 1.44 18.33 -2.17
C ARG A 144 2.05 19.08 -3.35
N GLU A 145 3.19 19.73 -3.10
CA GLU A 145 3.92 20.55 -4.06
C GLU A 145 5.43 20.48 -3.80
N GLY A 146 6.23 21.09 -4.69
CA GLY A 146 7.66 21.27 -4.53
C GLY A 146 8.47 19.96 -4.45
N GLU A 147 9.54 19.95 -3.67
CA GLU A 147 10.49 18.84 -3.54
C GLU A 147 9.84 17.48 -3.27
N TYR A 148 8.70 17.46 -2.57
CA TYR A 148 7.92 16.23 -2.36
C TYR A 148 7.51 15.59 -3.69
N LEU A 149 7.00 16.40 -4.64
CA LEU A 149 6.59 15.90 -5.95
C LEU A 149 7.79 15.53 -6.82
N ASP A 150 8.87 16.28 -6.73
CA ASP A 150 10.07 16.02 -7.52
C ASP A 150 10.63 14.64 -7.20
N ARG A 151 10.75 14.30 -5.91
CA ARG A 151 11.13 12.94 -5.49
C ARG A 151 10.19 11.84 -5.98
N ARG A 152 8.89 12.12 -6.11
CA ARG A 152 7.90 11.15 -6.60
C ARG A 152 7.85 11.04 -8.12
N ARG A 153 8.39 12.02 -8.83
CA ARG A 153 8.44 12.01 -10.30
C ARG A 153 9.67 11.30 -10.86
N ASP A 154 10.80 11.47 -10.20
CA ASP A 154 12.09 11.15 -10.80
C ASP A 154 12.56 9.71 -10.53
N ASP A 155 12.24 9.11 -9.40
CA ASP A 155 12.89 7.85 -8.99
C ASP A 155 11.94 6.86 -8.29
N THR A 156 10.67 6.82 -8.70
CA THR A 156 9.70 5.92 -8.11
C THR A 156 8.93 5.10 -9.13
N SER A 157 8.51 3.90 -8.71
CA SER A 157 7.65 3.03 -9.49
C SER A 157 6.32 2.81 -8.77
N VAL A 158 5.23 3.23 -9.40
CA VAL A 158 3.88 3.03 -8.86
C VAL A 158 3.07 2.14 -9.79
N TYR A 159 2.64 1.00 -9.27
CA TYR A 159 1.80 0.05 -9.98
C TYR A 159 0.49 -0.17 -9.22
N LEU A 160 -0.60 0.33 -9.80
CA LEU A 160 -1.96 0.13 -9.30
C LEU A 160 -2.59 -0.96 -10.14
N VAL A 161 -3.15 -1.99 -9.53
CA VAL A 161 -3.89 -3.02 -10.24
C VAL A 161 -5.21 -3.29 -9.54
N THR A 162 -6.27 -3.39 -10.31
CA THR A 162 -7.64 -3.67 -9.86
C THR A 162 -8.39 -4.46 -10.93
N ALA A 163 -9.62 -4.84 -10.65
CA ALA A 163 -10.46 -5.55 -11.60
C ALA A 163 -11.89 -5.01 -11.62
N ARG A 164 -12.70 -5.56 -12.53
CA ARG A 164 -14.12 -5.18 -12.70
C ARG A 164 -15.08 -6.25 -12.21
N GLY A 165 -14.57 -7.28 -11.55
CA GLY A 165 -15.36 -8.39 -11.06
C GLY A 165 -16.01 -8.14 -9.71
N PRO A 166 -16.69 -9.15 -9.15
CA PRO A 166 -17.41 -9.04 -7.89
C PRO A 166 -16.51 -8.61 -6.73
N TYR A 167 -17.04 -7.68 -5.92
CA TYR A 167 -16.39 -7.13 -4.72
C TYR A 167 -15.13 -6.29 -4.97
N GLU A 168 -14.75 -6.07 -6.24
CA GLU A 168 -13.70 -5.11 -6.59
C GLU A 168 -14.22 -3.66 -6.53
N MET A 169 -13.32 -2.72 -6.25
CA MET A 169 -13.63 -1.28 -6.15
C MET A 169 -12.75 -0.47 -7.12
N PRO A 170 -12.90 -0.66 -8.45
CA PRO A 170 -12.02 -0.01 -9.43
C PRO A 170 -12.07 1.51 -9.37
N ASP A 171 -13.20 2.11 -8.99
CA ASP A 171 -13.36 3.56 -8.88
C ASP A 171 -12.38 4.18 -7.88
N SER A 172 -12.01 3.47 -6.83
CA SER A 172 -11.00 3.95 -5.87
C SER A 172 -9.61 4.02 -6.52
N SER A 173 -9.26 3.03 -7.32
CA SER A 173 -8.00 3.02 -8.10
C SER A 173 -8.01 4.09 -9.19
N PHE A 174 -9.14 4.31 -9.87
CA PHE A 174 -9.30 5.44 -10.81
C PHE A 174 -9.11 6.79 -10.13
N GLY A 175 -9.70 6.97 -8.94
CA GLY A 175 -9.56 8.19 -8.15
C GLY A 175 -8.10 8.49 -7.81
N LEU A 176 -7.36 7.51 -7.29
CA LEU A 176 -5.94 7.69 -6.99
C LEU A 176 -5.13 7.95 -8.26
N SER A 177 -5.35 7.19 -9.33
CA SER A 177 -4.67 7.38 -10.62
C SER A 177 -4.91 8.80 -11.19
N SER A 178 -6.13 9.32 -11.08
CA SER A 178 -6.45 10.70 -11.48
C SER A 178 -5.65 11.73 -10.66
N ILE A 179 -5.55 11.54 -9.34
CA ILE A 179 -4.74 12.40 -8.48
C ILE A 179 -3.26 12.35 -8.92
N LEU A 180 -2.70 11.15 -9.10
CA LEU A 180 -1.30 10.97 -9.50
C LEU A 180 -1.02 11.63 -10.86
N SER A 181 -1.91 11.44 -11.84
CA SER A 181 -1.83 12.09 -13.15
C SER A 181 -1.84 13.61 -13.03
N SER A 182 -2.74 14.19 -12.22
CA SER A 182 -2.83 15.63 -12.01
C SER A 182 -1.58 16.23 -11.36
N LYS A 183 -0.82 15.43 -10.63
CA LYS A 183 0.44 15.80 -9.97
C LYS A 183 1.68 15.45 -10.81
N GLY A 184 1.49 14.85 -11.98
CA GLY A 184 2.59 14.40 -12.84
C GLY A 184 3.44 13.27 -12.22
N ILE A 185 2.87 12.49 -11.31
CA ILE A 185 3.55 11.32 -10.72
C ILE A 185 3.39 10.13 -11.67
N PRO A 186 4.49 9.57 -12.22
CA PRO A 186 4.43 8.41 -13.10
C PRO A 186 3.82 7.20 -12.40
N HIS A 187 2.89 6.54 -13.05
CA HIS A 187 2.28 5.33 -12.52
C HIS A 187 1.65 4.49 -13.65
N THR A 188 1.47 3.22 -13.36
CA THR A 188 0.67 2.31 -14.18
C THR A 188 -0.64 2.03 -13.46
N LEU A 189 -1.76 2.12 -14.17
CA LEU A 189 -3.05 1.60 -13.72
C LEU A 189 -3.45 0.44 -14.63
N ASP A 190 -3.47 -0.75 -14.07
CA ASP A 190 -3.84 -2.00 -14.76
C ASP A 190 -5.22 -2.46 -14.30
N ILE A 191 -6.12 -2.75 -15.25
CA ILE A 191 -7.51 -3.07 -14.97
C ILE A 191 -7.85 -4.42 -15.58
N TRP A 192 -8.07 -5.41 -14.72
CA TRP A 192 -8.40 -6.77 -15.10
C TRP A 192 -9.89 -6.97 -15.36
N GLY A 193 -10.25 -8.14 -15.87
CA GLY A 193 -11.59 -8.46 -16.34
C GLY A 193 -12.66 -8.60 -15.26
N THR A 194 -13.88 -8.88 -15.70
CA THR A 194 -15.05 -9.08 -14.84
C THR A 194 -15.10 -10.46 -14.19
N ASP A 195 -14.22 -11.36 -14.61
CA ASP A 195 -14.02 -12.71 -14.06
C ASP A 195 -13.06 -12.74 -12.85
N VAL A 196 -12.46 -11.61 -12.51
CA VAL A 196 -11.51 -11.44 -11.42
C VAL A 196 -12.23 -10.97 -10.17
N THR A 197 -12.17 -11.76 -9.11
CA THR A 197 -12.83 -11.50 -7.82
C THR A 197 -11.85 -10.96 -6.78
N HIS A 198 -12.38 -10.36 -5.70
CA HIS A 198 -11.59 -9.78 -4.60
C HIS A 198 -11.05 -10.87 -3.66
N GLU A 199 -10.14 -11.70 -4.16
CA GLU A 199 -9.66 -12.91 -3.47
C GLU A 199 -8.14 -13.12 -3.63
N PRO A 200 -7.49 -13.79 -2.68
CA PRO A 200 -6.03 -14.05 -2.70
C PRO A 200 -5.51 -14.73 -3.97
N VAL A 201 -6.32 -15.57 -4.60
CA VAL A 201 -5.94 -16.24 -5.86
C VAL A 201 -5.61 -15.24 -6.97
N TRP A 202 -6.28 -14.11 -6.99
CA TRP A 202 -6.05 -13.06 -7.97
C TRP A 202 -4.93 -12.12 -7.52
N TRP A 203 -4.85 -11.77 -6.25
CA TRP A 203 -3.76 -10.93 -5.71
C TRP A 203 -2.38 -11.55 -5.92
N ARG A 204 -2.26 -12.89 -5.84
CA ARG A 204 -1.03 -13.61 -6.21
C ARG A 204 -0.62 -13.36 -7.66
N LYS A 205 -1.58 -13.45 -8.58
CA LYS A 205 -1.34 -13.20 -10.01
C LYS A 205 -1.00 -11.73 -10.27
N MET A 206 -1.72 -10.81 -9.61
CA MET A 206 -1.47 -9.36 -9.69
C MET A 206 -0.07 -9.01 -9.20
N LEU A 207 0.37 -9.57 -8.06
CA LEU A 207 1.70 -9.31 -7.53
C LEU A 207 2.81 -9.84 -8.45
N ALA A 208 2.68 -11.07 -8.93
CA ALA A 208 3.65 -11.65 -9.87
C ALA A 208 3.75 -10.84 -11.16
N HIS A 209 2.60 -10.46 -11.72
CA HIS A 209 2.52 -9.63 -12.92
C HIS A 209 3.14 -8.24 -12.70
N ALA A 210 2.81 -7.58 -11.58
CA ALA A 210 3.40 -6.28 -11.25
C ALA A 210 4.92 -6.36 -11.08
N ALA A 211 5.44 -7.41 -10.43
CA ALA A 211 6.86 -7.63 -10.25
C ALA A 211 7.58 -7.79 -11.60
N GLU A 212 7.00 -8.55 -12.54
CA GLU A 212 7.51 -8.68 -13.91
C GLU A 212 7.51 -7.33 -14.65
N ARG A 213 6.40 -6.59 -14.58
CA ARG A 213 6.26 -5.28 -15.24
C ARG A 213 7.21 -4.22 -14.69
N LEU A 214 7.56 -4.31 -13.43
CA LEU A 214 8.52 -3.43 -12.74
C LEU A 214 9.98 -3.90 -12.91
N GLY A 215 10.20 -5.07 -13.53
CA GLY A 215 11.55 -5.61 -13.78
C GLY A 215 12.26 -6.11 -12.52
N TRP A 216 11.49 -6.51 -11.53
CA TRP A 216 12.04 -7.03 -10.26
C TRP A 216 12.69 -8.38 -10.42
#